data_c41024e3fafb7e459db5510f6181f659
#
_entry.id   c41024e3fafb7e459db5510f6181f659
#
_cell.length_a   1.000
_cell.length_b   1.000
_cell.length_c   1.000
_cell.angle_alpha   90.00
_cell.angle_beta   90.00
_cell.angle_gamma   90.00
#
_symmetry.space_group_name_H-M   'P 1'
#
loop_
_entity.id
_entity.type
_entity.pdbx_description
1 polymer ?
#
loop_
_entity_poly.entity_id
_entity_poly.type
_entity_poly.pdbx_seq_one_letter_code
_entity_poly.pdbx_strand_id
1 'polypeptide(L)'
;MNKQESDILKTLITEPFINQRILSEKSGYFLGVVNRSIKELIKAGYLDEEVQLTQKATDEFKLNAPKRAIILAAGFGMRMVPINTQLPKGLLKVNDEPLIERLISQLREVDVTDIYIIVGFMKESFYYLQEKYGVHIIENSEYKDKNNLYSLSLSLNHLSNTYIIPCDIWCRENPFRYRETASWYMVSDLVDDDSSVRVNRKMELTAVSKSKAGNAMVGISYLNEADSKIIRARVSEFVADGKHDNDFWESTLYKNGKMFIPARVVSMQNVVEINTYEQLRELDSSSEQLKTEAIDVICQALAVKAEEVTDIKVLKKGMTNRSFLFRVSNSRYIMRIPGEGTDQLIDREQEADVYKAIASKKICDDIIYINPSNGYKITRYLDGAHVCDINNTNDVKRCMSYLRNFHSMKLKVKHEFKIFDEIEFYESLWDGKESVYKDYKKVKAGVLSLKIFIDKQNVEKCLTHIDAVPDNFLFSTIDGKEEIRLIDWEYAGMQDPHLDIAMFAIYSCYNKRQIDRLIDYYFEDSCSEQNRVKIYCYIAIAGLLWSNWCEYKRHLGIEFGEYAEMQYKYAKKYYKLALQKMSELQEG
;
A
#
# COMPACT_ATOMS: atom_id res chain seq x y z
N MET A 1 -38.46 -8.87 10.98
CA MET A 1 -38.56 -7.40 11.20
C MET A 1 -37.66 -6.74 10.18
N ASN A 2 -38.16 -5.78 9.41
CA ASN A 2 -37.37 -5.02 8.46
C ASN A 2 -36.70 -3.81 9.16
N LYS A 3 -35.80 -3.09 8.45
CA LYS A 3 -35.07 -1.97 9.04
C LYS A 3 -35.98 -0.85 9.54
N GLN A 4 -37.01 -0.49 8.77
CA GLN A 4 -37.96 0.58 9.16
C GLN A 4 -38.68 0.25 10.45
N GLU A 5 -39.18 -1.00 10.58
CA GLU A 5 -39.80 -1.54 11.80
C GLU A 5 -38.81 -1.50 12.98
N SER A 6 -37.57 -1.93 12.74
CA SER A 6 -36.50 -1.92 13.74
C SER A 6 -36.20 -0.50 14.26
N ASP A 7 -36.04 0.47 13.36
CA ASP A 7 -35.75 1.85 13.75
C ASP A 7 -36.91 2.51 14.47
N ILE A 8 -38.14 2.22 14.09
CA ILE A 8 -39.34 2.68 14.80
C ILE A 8 -39.42 2.09 16.21
N LEU A 9 -39.16 0.79 16.37
CA LEU A 9 -39.09 0.16 17.70
C LEU A 9 -37.99 0.81 18.57
N LYS A 10 -36.83 1.07 18.01
CA LYS A 10 -35.71 1.75 18.71
C LYS A 10 -36.10 3.17 19.17
N THR A 11 -36.84 3.91 18.34
CA THR A 11 -37.35 5.22 18.71
C THR A 11 -38.33 5.13 19.88
N LEU A 12 -39.22 4.15 19.87
CA LEU A 12 -40.20 3.95 20.93
C LEU A 12 -39.61 3.50 22.29
N ILE A 13 -38.37 2.99 22.31
CA ILE A 13 -37.67 2.68 23.56
C ILE A 13 -37.20 3.94 24.26
N THR A 14 -36.69 4.88 23.48
CA THR A 14 -36.09 6.10 24.00
C THR A 14 -37.13 7.18 24.27
N GLU A 15 -38.20 7.16 23.50
CA GLU A 15 -39.28 8.14 23.58
C GLU A 15 -40.65 7.48 23.57
N PRO A 16 -41.50 7.72 24.56
CA PRO A 16 -42.84 7.13 24.62
C PRO A 16 -43.66 7.61 23.41
N PHE A 17 -44.54 6.70 22.93
CA PHE A 17 -45.46 7.02 21.85
C PHE A 17 -46.42 8.12 22.24
N ILE A 18 -46.46 9.21 21.48
CA ILE A 18 -47.41 10.31 21.64
C ILE A 18 -48.42 10.28 20.49
N ASN A 19 -47.95 10.33 19.27
CA ASN A 19 -48.72 10.16 18.05
C ASN A 19 -47.81 9.85 16.86
N GLN A 20 -48.37 9.40 15.74
CA GLN A 20 -47.63 8.98 14.56
C GLN A 20 -46.84 10.12 13.87
N ARG A 21 -47.25 11.40 14.01
CA ARG A 21 -46.52 12.53 13.43
C ARG A 21 -45.23 12.79 14.19
N ILE A 22 -45.29 12.81 15.51
CA ILE A 22 -44.12 12.93 16.36
C ILE A 22 -43.17 11.76 16.14
N LEU A 23 -43.68 10.55 16.07
CA LEU A 23 -42.87 9.36 15.75
C LEU A 23 -42.24 9.44 14.34
N SER A 24 -42.94 10.02 13.36
CA SER A 24 -42.42 10.30 12.03
C SER A 24 -41.24 11.29 12.06
N GLU A 25 -41.39 12.38 12.82
CA GLU A 25 -40.32 13.38 13.01
C GLU A 25 -39.08 12.78 13.70
N LYS A 26 -39.32 12.01 14.77
CA LYS A 26 -38.25 11.39 15.58
C LYS A 26 -37.54 10.24 14.89
N SER A 27 -38.29 9.39 14.17
CA SER A 27 -37.71 8.25 13.43
C SER A 27 -37.09 8.64 12.07
N GLY A 28 -37.40 9.84 11.56
CA GLY A 28 -36.98 10.30 10.23
C GLY A 28 -37.69 9.64 9.06
N TYR A 29 -38.77 8.86 9.31
CA TYR A 29 -39.54 8.21 8.26
C TYR A 29 -40.84 8.95 7.95
N PHE A 30 -41.26 8.93 6.68
CA PHE A 30 -42.56 9.50 6.30
C PHE A 30 -43.72 8.83 7.04
N LEU A 31 -44.74 9.60 7.33
CA LEU A 31 -45.92 9.19 8.09
C LEU A 31 -46.59 7.89 7.57
N GLY A 32 -46.61 7.71 6.23
CA GLY A 32 -47.14 6.47 5.61
C GLY A 32 -46.30 5.22 5.92
N VAL A 33 -44.97 5.39 6.05
CA VAL A 33 -44.06 4.31 6.44
C VAL A 33 -44.28 3.96 7.92
N VAL A 34 -44.33 4.99 8.79
CA VAL A 34 -44.56 4.83 10.21
C VAL A 34 -45.87 4.07 10.46
N ASN A 35 -46.95 4.50 9.79
CA ASN A 35 -48.26 3.87 9.93
C ASN A 35 -48.28 2.39 9.53
N ARG A 36 -47.63 2.07 8.39
CA ARG A 36 -47.49 0.68 7.94
C ARG A 36 -46.67 -0.15 8.93
N SER A 37 -45.54 0.38 9.36
CA SER A 37 -44.61 -0.32 10.27
C SER A 37 -45.23 -0.56 11.64
N ILE A 38 -45.99 0.38 12.20
CA ILE A 38 -46.75 0.17 13.45
C ILE A 38 -47.71 -1.00 13.28
N LYS A 39 -48.51 -1.05 12.19
CA LYS A 39 -49.42 -2.14 11.95
C LYS A 39 -48.74 -3.50 11.85
N GLU A 40 -47.62 -3.58 11.14
CA GLU A 40 -46.87 -4.84 11.05
C GLU A 40 -46.24 -5.23 12.39
N LEU A 41 -45.76 -4.26 13.18
CA LEU A 41 -45.19 -4.50 14.51
C LEU A 41 -46.26 -4.99 15.53
N ILE A 42 -47.49 -4.43 15.48
CA ILE A 42 -48.61 -4.91 16.29
C ILE A 42 -48.99 -6.35 15.87
N LYS A 43 -49.16 -6.58 14.56
CA LYS A 43 -49.45 -7.90 14.00
C LYS A 43 -48.40 -8.94 14.38
N ALA A 44 -47.12 -8.52 14.40
CA ALA A 44 -45.99 -9.37 14.79
C ALA A 44 -45.87 -9.53 16.32
N GLY A 45 -46.65 -8.81 17.13
CA GLY A 45 -46.66 -8.87 18.58
C GLY A 45 -45.49 -8.16 19.27
N TYR A 46 -44.83 -7.23 18.60
CA TYR A 46 -43.79 -6.36 19.19
C TYR A 46 -44.37 -5.11 19.85
N LEU A 47 -45.56 -4.65 19.38
CA LEU A 47 -46.32 -3.56 19.97
C LEU A 47 -47.72 -4.09 20.34
N ASP A 48 -48.33 -3.52 21.37
CA ASP A 48 -49.75 -3.71 21.67
C ASP A 48 -50.62 -2.72 20.86
N GLU A 49 -51.95 -2.74 21.09
CA GLU A 49 -52.90 -1.85 20.39
C GLU A 49 -52.72 -0.37 20.74
N GLU A 50 -52.20 -0.06 21.93
CA GLU A 50 -51.86 1.28 22.39
C GLU A 50 -50.43 1.73 21.91
N VAL A 51 -49.79 0.94 21.04
CA VAL A 51 -48.42 1.20 20.51
C VAL A 51 -47.36 1.21 21.62
N GLN A 52 -47.58 0.44 22.70
CA GLN A 52 -46.57 0.22 23.74
C GLN A 52 -45.74 -1.03 23.42
N LEU A 53 -44.49 -1.04 23.91
CA LEU A 53 -43.57 -2.17 23.73
C LEU A 53 -44.04 -3.38 24.52
N THR A 54 -44.15 -4.53 23.85
CA THR A 54 -44.48 -5.81 24.50
C THR A 54 -43.23 -6.45 25.12
N GLN A 55 -43.47 -7.52 25.93
CA GLN A 55 -42.37 -8.36 26.44
C GLN A 55 -41.55 -8.95 25.32
N LYS A 56 -42.17 -9.34 24.19
CA LYS A 56 -41.48 -9.84 23.01
C LYS A 56 -40.48 -8.82 22.43
N ALA A 57 -40.85 -7.54 22.35
CA ALA A 57 -39.94 -6.49 21.92
C ALA A 57 -38.77 -6.35 22.89
N THR A 58 -39.03 -6.38 24.19
CA THR A 58 -37.99 -6.30 25.21
C THR A 58 -37.01 -7.47 25.15
N ASP A 59 -37.49 -8.68 24.91
CA ASP A 59 -36.67 -9.89 24.79
C ASP A 59 -35.83 -9.84 23.51
N GLU A 60 -36.37 -9.35 22.39
CA GLU A 60 -35.65 -9.14 21.14
C GLU A 60 -34.45 -8.17 21.32
N PHE A 61 -34.67 -7.06 22.05
CA PHE A 61 -33.60 -6.12 22.35
C PHE A 61 -32.51 -6.71 23.25
N LYS A 62 -32.89 -7.55 24.23
CA LYS A 62 -31.92 -8.26 25.07
C LYS A 62 -31.13 -9.28 24.27
N LEU A 63 -31.78 -9.99 23.36
CA LEU A 63 -31.15 -11.02 22.52
C LEU A 63 -30.12 -10.42 21.59
N ASN A 64 -30.40 -9.26 20.99
CA ASN A 64 -29.56 -8.56 20.03
C ASN A 64 -28.76 -7.41 20.67
N ALA A 65 -28.69 -7.30 21.99
CA ALA A 65 -27.88 -6.26 22.63
C ALA A 65 -26.39 -6.45 22.28
N PRO A 66 -25.69 -5.38 21.89
CA PRO A 66 -24.25 -5.43 21.69
C PRO A 66 -23.55 -5.91 22.96
N LYS A 67 -22.62 -6.86 22.82
CA LYS A 67 -21.89 -7.44 23.95
C LYS A 67 -20.40 -7.15 23.86
N ARG A 68 -19.90 -7.02 22.62
CA ARG A 68 -18.46 -6.98 22.31
C ARG A 68 -18.16 -5.99 21.22
N ALA A 69 -16.89 -5.63 21.16
CA ALA A 69 -16.33 -4.92 20.01
C ALA A 69 -15.01 -5.57 19.58
N ILE A 70 -14.77 -5.62 18.28
CA ILE A 70 -13.51 -6.01 17.66
C ILE A 70 -12.99 -4.80 16.88
N ILE A 71 -11.83 -4.25 17.30
CA ILE A 71 -11.19 -3.13 16.64
C ILE A 71 -10.03 -3.66 15.79
N LEU A 72 -10.06 -3.40 14.49
CA LEU A 72 -9.05 -3.84 13.53
C LEU A 72 -7.96 -2.77 13.43
N ALA A 73 -6.79 -3.02 14.03
CA ALA A 73 -5.69 -2.08 14.18
C ALA A 73 -4.32 -2.64 13.71
N ALA A 74 -4.31 -3.72 12.92
CA ALA A 74 -3.09 -4.38 12.51
C ALA A 74 -2.38 -3.72 11.31
N GLY A 75 -3.08 -2.89 10.53
CA GLY A 75 -2.61 -2.37 9.25
C GLY A 75 -1.49 -1.34 9.35
N PHE A 76 -0.61 -1.33 8.34
CA PHE A 76 0.53 -0.42 8.23
C PHE A 76 0.16 1.05 7.94
N GLY A 77 -1.01 1.33 7.36
CA GLY A 77 -1.45 2.71 7.08
C GLY A 77 -0.62 3.49 6.06
N MET A 78 -0.16 2.86 4.98
CA MET A 78 0.76 3.45 3.97
C MET A 78 0.40 4.85 3.47
N ARG A 79 -0.88 5.19 3.42
CA ARG A 79 -1.37 6.50 2.94
C ARG A 79 -1.13 7.66 3.90
N MET A 80 -0.72 7.38 5.14
CA MET A 80 -0.47 8.38 6.18
C MET A 80 0.95 8.97 6.19
N VAL A 81 1.81 8.57 5.24
CA VAL A 81 3.14 9.19 5.13
C VAL A 81 3.00 10.71 5.02
N PRO A 82 3.77 11.50 5.80
CA PRO A 82 4.92 11.10 6.61
C PRO A 82 4.63 10.71 8.07
N ILE A 83 3.40 10.76 8.55
CA ILE A 83 3.07 10.55 9.98
C ILE A 83 3.33 9.12 10.46
N ASN A 84 2.90 8.14 9.69
CA ASN A 84 2.90 6.72 10.08
C ASN A 84 4.28 6.07 10.19
N THR A 85 5.34 6.82 9.98
CA THR A 85 6.71 6.33 10.21
C THR A 85 7.03 6.21 11.70
N GLN A 86 6.27 6.87 12.55
CA GLN A 86 6.54 6.99 13.99
C GLN A 86 5.38 6.50 14.87
N LEU A 87 4.18 6.33 14.31
CA LEU A 87 2.97 6.01 15.08
C LEU A 87 1.96 5.20 14.24
N PRO A 88 1.35 4.13 14.79
CA PRO A 88 0.27 3.43 14.11
C PRO A 88 -1.01 4.28 14.02
N LYS A 89 -1.81 4.09 12.97
CA LYS A 89 -3.02 4.87 12.68
C LYS A 89 -3.98 5.02 13.87
N GLY A 90 -4.25 3.93 14.58
CA GLY A 90 -5.19 3.93 15.71
C GLY A 90 -4.76 4.81 16.88
N LEU A 91 -3.47 5.18 16.96
CA LEU A 91 -2.93 6.06 17.99
C LEU A 91 -2.80 7.51 17.54
N LEU A 92 -3.22 7.83 16.31
CA LEU A 92 -3.32 9.22 15.87
C LEU A 92 -4.27 9.99 16.77
N LYS A 93 -3.88 11.21 17.12
CA LYS A 93 -4.69 12.10 17.97
C LYS A 93 -5.45 13.10 17.15
N VAL A 94 -6.69 13.31 17.53
CA VAL A 94 -7.54 14.41 17.09
C VAL A 94 -7.99 15.15 18.34
N ASN A 95 -7.70 16.45 18.43
CA ASN A 95 -7.93 17.26 19.64
C ASN A 95 -7.31 16.60 20.90
N ASP A 96 -6.05 16.16 20.80
CA ASP A 96 -5.28 15.48 21.84
C ASP A 96 -5.78 14.10 22.31
N GLU A 97 -6.85 13.57 21.72
CA GLU A 97 -7.41 12.26 22.04
C GLU A 97 -7.03 11.22 20.96
N PRO A 98 -6.35 10.09 21.31
CA PRO A 98 -6.10 9.02 20.35
C PRO A 98 -7.38 8.41 19.80
N LEU A 99 -7.42 8.13 18.48
CA LEU A 99 -8.61 7.58 17.81
C LEU A 99 -9.15 6.33 18.48
N ILE A 100 -8.26 5.39 18.82
CA ILE A 100 -8.66 4.13 19.44
C ILE A 100 -9.19 4.33 20.87
N GLU A 101 -8.65 5.29 21.62
CA GLU A 101 -9.13 5.59 22.98
C GLU A 101 -10.52 6.23 22.93
N ARG A 102 -10.75 7.11 21.96
CA ARG A 102 -12.07 7.67 21.70
C ARG A 102 -13.10 6.58 21.37
N LEU A 103 -12.76 5.65 20.49
CA LEU A 103 -13.64 4.51 20.16
C LEU A 103 -13.92 3.65 21.40
N ILE A 104 -12.91 3.35 22.23
CA ILE A 104 -13.08 2.61 23.48
C ILE A 104 -14.00 3.36 24.45
N SER A 105 -13.80 4.68 24.61
CA SER A 105 -14.64 5.50 25.48
C SER A 105 -16.09 5.52 25.02
N GLN A 106 -16.34 5.72 23.73
CA GLN A 106 -17.68 5.70 23.13
C GLN A 106 -18.38 4.33 23.25
N LEU A 107 -17.62 3.22 23.12
CA LEU A 107 -18.16 1.87 23.36
C LEU A 107 -18.59 1.68 24.82
N ARG A 108 -17.79 2.16 25.77
CA ARG A 108 -18.09 2.07 27.20
C ARG A 108 -19.28 2.93 27.62
N GLU A 109 -19.50 4.07 26.98
CA GLU A 109 -20.70 4.89 27.18
C GLU A 109 -22.00 4.11 26.91
N VAL A 110 -21.93 3.04 26.12
CA VAL A 110 -23.08 2.17 25.79
C VAL A 110 -22.96 0.75 26.37
N ASP A 111 -22.21 0.59 27.47
CA ASP A 111 -21.99 -0.65 28.22
C ASP A 111 -21.29 -1.78 27.42
N VAL A 112 -20.59 -1.46 26.33
CA VAL A 112 -19.75 -2.42 25.60
C VAL A 112 -18.33 -2.37 26.16
N THR A 113 -18.02 -3.29 27.08
CA THR A 113 -16.74 -3.32 27.82
C THR A 113 -15.83 -4.48 27.42
N ASP A 114 -16.37 -5.52 26.77
CA ASP A 114 -15.60 -6.69 26.27
C ASP A 114 -15.05 -6.34 24.87
N ILE A 115 -13.86 -5.72 24.84
CA ILE A 115 -13.26 -5.11 23.63
C ILE A 115 -11.98 -5.86 23.26
N TYR A 116 -11.90 -6.32 22.02
CA TYR A 116 -10.76 -7.00 21.40
C TYR A 116 -10.11 -6.10 20.38
N ILE A 117 -8.80 -5.92 20.45
CA ILE A 117 -8.03 -5.10 19.51
C ILE A 117 -7.03 -5.99 18.78
N ILE A 118 -7.18 -6.07 17.45
CA ILE A 118 -6.28 -6.85 16.61
C ILE A 118 -5.15 -5.94 16.17
N VAL A 119 -3.93 -6.20 16.63
CA VAL A 119 -2.74 -5.38 16.37
C VAL A 119 -1.71 -6.12 15.52
N GLY A 120 -0.88 -5.38 14.79
CA GLY A 120 0.19 -5.94 13.95
C GLY A 120 1.36 -4.97 13.85
N PHE A 121 1.27 -3.96 12.99
CA PHE A 121 2.29 -2.93 12.88
C PHE A 121 2.45 -2.15 14.19
N MET A 122 3.70 -2.07 14.70
CA MET A 122 4.04 -1.41 15.97
C MET A 122 3.14 -1.84 17.13
N LYS A 123 2.83 -3.14 17.22
CA LYS A 123 1.90 -3.73 18.19
C LYS A 123 2.19 -3.33 19.65
N GLU A 124 3.46 -3.19 20.01
CA GLU A 124 3.90 -2.84 21.36
C GLU A 124 3.33 -1.48 21.81
N SER A 125 3.10 -0.57 20.88
CA SER A 125 2.53 0.75 21.15
C SER A 125 1.09 0.70 21.66
N PHE A 126 0.39 -0.43 21.51
CA PHE A 126 -0.99 -0.62 21.96
C PHE A 126 -1.11 -1.31 23.34
N TYR A 127 -0.04 -1.91 23.87
CA TYR A 127 -0.14 -2.75 25.08
C TYR A 127 -0.60 -1.98 26.32
N TYR A 128 -0.34 -0.68 26.43
CA TYR A 128 -0.81 0.15 27.51
C TYR A 128 -2.34 0.21 27.62
N LEU A 129 -3.07 -0.07 26.53
CA LEU A 129 -4.53 -0.08 26.52
C LEU A 129 -5.11 -1.22 27.37
N GLN A 130 -4.37 -2.32 27.54
CA GLN A 130 -4.77 -3.41 28.44
C GLN A 130 -4.83 -2.95 29.88
N GLU A 131 -3.81 -2.24 30.36
CA GLU A 131 -3.76 -1.72 31.73
C GLU A 131 -4.75 -0.57 31.93
N LYS A 132 -4.83 0.34 30.95
CA LYS A 132 -5.66 1.55 31.04
C LYS A 132 -7.15 1.26 30.92
N TYR A 133 -7.53 0.33 30.05
CA TYR A 133 -8.93 0.08 29.69
C TYR A 133 -9.39 -1.38 29.88
N GLY A 134 -8.54 -2.29 30.29
CA GLY A 134 -8.90 -3.71 30.44
C GLY A 134 -9.33 -4.38 29.13
N VAL A 135 -8.84 -3.91 27.99
CA VAL A 135 -9.11 -4.49 26.66
C VAL A 135 -8.24 -5.72 26.40
N HIS A 136 -8.64 -6.56 25.45
CA HIS A 136 -7.88 -7.72 25.02
C HIS A 136 -7.10 -7.44 23.75
N ILE A 137 -5.80 -7.68 23.75
CA ILE A 137 -4.95 -7.56 22.55
C ILE A 137 -4.78 -8.92 21.89
N ILE A 138 -5.01 -8.99 20.58
CA ILE A 138 -4.74 -10.15 19.73
C ILE A 138 -3.72 -9.73 18.68
N GLU A 139 -2.61 -10.47 18.59
CA GLU A 139 -1.54 -10.16 17.67
C GLU A 139 -1.74 -10.84 16.32
N ASN A 140 -1.64 -10.06 15.24
CA ASN A 140 -1.59 -10.55 13.87
C ASN A 140 -0.14 -10.51 13.37
N SER A 141 0.52 -11.66 13.28
CA SER A 141 1.89 -11.79 12.74
C SER A 141 1.94 -11.65 11.22
N GLU A 142 0.83 -11.93 10.52
CA GLU A 142 0.74 -11.94 9.06
C GLU A 142 0.27 -10.59 8.48
N TYR A 143 0.30 -9.51 9.26
CA TYR A 143 -0.24 -8.18 8.86
C TYR A 143 0.44 -7.56 7.65
N LYS A 144 1.65 -8.02 7.29
CA LYS A 144 2.40 -7.55 6.12
C LYS A 144 1.88 -8.16 4.83
N ASP A 145 1.43 -9.41 4.91
CA ASP A 145 1.13 -10.25 3.76
C ASP A 145 -0.38 -10.47 3.58
N LYS A 146 -1.17 -10.26 4.64
CA LYS A 146 -2.62 -10.50 4.66
C LYS A 146 -3.40 -9.28 5.11
N ASN A 147 -4.54 -9.05 4.44
CA ASN A 147 -5.40 -7.91 4.73
C ASN A 147 -6.30 -8.17 5.96
N ASN A 148 -7.24 -7.26 6.24
CA ASN A 148 -8.07 -7.26 7.46
C ASN A 148 -9.05 -8.45 7.56
N LEU A 149 -9.33 -9.17 6.47
CA LEU A 149 -10.04 -10.45 6.51
C LEU A 149 -9.32 -11.46 7.43
N TYR A 150 -8.00 -11.58 7.27
CA TYR A 150 -7.20 -12.43 8.15
C TYR A 150 -7.17 -11.89 9.58
N SER A 151 -7.06 -10.57 9.76
CA SER A 151 -7.15 -9.96 11.10
C SER A 151 -8.45 -10.36 11.81
N LEU A 152 -9.60 -10.27 11.13
CA LEU A 152 -10.89 -10.67 11.70
C LEU A 152 -10.93 -12.17 12.03
N SER A 153 -10.27 -13.03 11.24
CA SER A 153 -10.24 -14.48 11.46
C SER A 153 -9.66 -14.88 12.82
N LEU A 154 -8.73 -14.08 13.36
CA LEU A 154 -8.10 -14.32 14.65
C LEU A 154 -9.05 -14.13 15.84
N SER A 155 -10.21 -13.49 15.62
CA SER A 155 -11.18 -13.14 16.66
C SER A 155 -12.56 -13.77 16.45
N LEU A 156 -12.71 -14.77 15.59
CA LEU A 156 -14.01 -15.37 15.23
C LEU A 156 -14.79 -15.92 16.43
N ASN A 157 -14.11 -16.42 17.47
CA ASN A 157 -14.75 -16.91 18.69
C ASN A 157 -15.46 -15.80 19.49
N HIS A 158 -15.13 -14.53 19.22
CA HIS A 158 -15.70 -13.36 19.87
C HIS A 158 -16.76 -12.68 19.01
N LEU A 159 -16.99 -13.18 17.79
CA LEU A 159 -17.95 -12.61 16.84
C LEU A 159 -19.37 -13.09 17.12
N SER A 160 -20.08 -12.39 18.00
CA SER A 160 -21.48 -12.62 18.35
C SER A 160 -22.05 -11.40 19.05
N ASN A 161 -23.08 -10.77 18.51
CA ASN A 161 -23.60 -9.47 18.96
C ASN A 161 -22.46 -8.45 19.13
N THR A 162 -21.68 -8.28 18.07
CA THR A 162 -20.37 -7.63 18.12
C THR A 162 -20.30 -6.46 17.15
N TYR A 163 -19.72 -5.34 17.58
CA TYR A 163 -19.26 -4.30 16.68
C TYR A 163 -17.93 -4.69 16.05
N ILE A 164 -17.76 -4.49 14.74
CA ILE A 164 -16.47 -4.55 14.04
C ILE A 164 -16.14 -3.12 13.62
N ILE A 165 -14.92 -2.65 13.94
CA ILE A 165 -14.57 -1.23 13.86
C ILE A 165 -13.15 -1.11 13.30
N PRO A 166 -12.91 -0.34 12.22
CA PRO A 166 -11.57 0.09 11.85
C PRO A 166 -11.01 1.08 12.88
N CYS A 167 -9.70 1.02 13.15
CA CYS A 167 -9.07 1.85 14.18
C CYS A 167 -8.83 3.32 13.76
N ASP A 168 -9.02 3.64 12.50
CA ASP A 168 -8.71 4.92 11.87
C ASP A 168 -9.95 5.82 11.69
N ILE A 169 -11.01 5.51 12.41
CA ILE A 169 -12.26 6.27 12.37
C ILE A 169 -12.33 7.27 13.53
N TRP A 170 -12.62 8.51 13.19
CA TRP A 170 -13.00 9.54 14.16
C TRP A 170 -14.50 9.78 14.11
N CYS A 171 -15.17 9.66 15.28
CA CYS A 171 -16.60 9.90 15.42
C CYS A 171 -16.82 11.14 16.28
N ARG A 172 -17.49 12.18 15.73
CA ARG A 172 -17.85 13.38 16.49
C ARG A 172 -18.83 13.04 17.59
N GLU A 173 -19.90 12.37 17.23
CA GLU A 173 -20.92 11.86 18.14
C GLU A 173 -20.76 10.34 18.27
N ASN A 174 -21.22 9.79 19.41
CA ASN A 174 -21.13 8.36 19.64
C ASN A 174 -21.99 7.60 18.62
N PRO A 175 -21.39 6.77 17.73
CA PRO A 175 -22.14 6.02 16.74
C PRO A 175 -22.74 4.72 17.29
N PHE A 176 -22.33 4.29 18.47
CA PHE A 176 -22.75 3.04 19.11
C PHE A 176 -24.03 3.22 19.91
N ARG A 177 -24.72 2.12 20.24
CA ARG A 177 -25.99 2.14 20.95
C ARG A 177 -26.05 1.00 21.95
N TYR A 178 -26.72 1.20 23.08
CA TYR A 178 -27.03 0.16 24.08
C TYR A 178 -27.82 -1.01 23.52
N ARG A 179 -28.59 -0.79 22.44
CA ARG A 179 -29.53 -1.78 21.90
C ARG A 179 -29.53 -1.74 20.38
N GLU A 180 -29.38 -2.91 19.80
CA GLU A 180 -29.53 -3.13 18.37
C GLU A 180 -30.60 -4.20 18.13
N THR A 181 -31.23 -4.22 16.97
CA THR A 181 -32.28 -5.16 16.61
C THR A 181 -31.96 -5.98 15.38
N ALA A 182 -30.97 -5.56 14.61
CA ALA A 182 -30.52 -6.22 13.40
C ALA A 182 -29.09 -5.81 13.09
N SER A 183 -28.37 -6.63 12.35
CA SER A 183 -27.05 -6.29 11.80
C SER A 183 -27.14 -5.14 10.82
N TRP A 184 -26.07 -4.37 10.71
CA TRP A 184 -25.92 -3.27 9.76
C TRP A 184 -24.46 -2.98 9.46
N TYR A 185 -24.23 -2.35 8.30
CA TYR A 185 -22.92 -1.85 7.87
C TYR A 185 -23.00 -0.34 7.62
N MET A 186 -22.02 0.42 8.14
CA MET A 186 -22.02 1.88 8.07
C MET A 186 -21.38 2.37 6.77
N VAL A 187 -22.07 3.31 6.14
CA VAL A 187 -21.57 4.07 4.99
C VAL A 187 -21.84 5.55 5.19
N SER A 188 -21.01 6.40 4.57
CA SER A 188 -21.23 7.84 4.57
C SER A 188 -22.30 8.25 3.53
N ASP A 189 -22.89 9.43 3.71
CA ASP A 189 -23.66 10.15 2.70
C ASP A 189 -22.80 10.69 1.56
N LEU A 190 -21.47 10.76 1.75
CA LEU A 190 -20.52 11.10 0.69
C LEU A 190 -20.55 10.05 -0.42
N VAL A 191 -20.56 10.53 -1.66
CA VAL A 191 -20.47 9.69 -2.87
C VAL A 191 -19.13 9.98 -3.55
N ASP A 192 -18.33 8.95 -3.75
CA ASP A 192 -17.03 9.04 -4.38
C ASP A 192 -16.83 7.95 -5.47
N ASP A 193 -15.79 8.10 -6.26
CA ASP A 193 -15.47 7.18 -7.37
C ASP A 193 -14.70 5.93 -6.91
N ASP A 194 -14.19 5.92 -5.68
CA ASP A 194 -13.40 4.80 -5.12
C ASP A 194 -14.27 3.76 -4.41
N SER A 195 -15.54 4.08 -4.14
CA SER A 195 -16.44 3.18 -3.43
C SER A 195 -16.99 2.05 -4.30
N SER A 196 -17.02 0.86 -3.72
CA SER A 196 -17.54 -0.36 -4.37
C SER A 196 -19.04 -0.62 -4.12
N VAL A 197 -19.73 0.22 -3.33
CA VAL A 197 -21.14 0.00 -2.95
C VAL A 197 -21.99 1.24 -3.12
N ARG A 198 -23.30 1.03 -3.35
CA ARG A 198 -24.31 2.08 -3.36
C ARG A 198 -25.52 1.68 -2.53
N VAL A 199 -26.02 2.62 -1.74
CA VAL A 199 -27.25 2.43 -0.97
C VAL A 199 -28.47 2.67 -1.87
N ASN A 200 -29.36 1.71 -1.92
CA ASN A 200 -30.65 1.84 -2.62
C ASN A 200 -31.76 2.35 -1.68
N ARG A 201 -32.96 2.60 -2.23
CA ARG A 201 -34.12 3.08 -1.46
C ARG A 201 -34.59 2.12 -0.36
N LYS A 202 -34.18 0.85 -0.40
CA LYS A 202 -34.48 -0.15 0.63
C LYS A 202 -33.38 -0.26 1.70
N MET A 203 -32.40 0.63 1.65
CA MET A 203 -31.21 0.60 2.49
C MET A 203 -30.34 -0.66 2.30
N GLU A 204 -30.41 -1.29 1.11
CA GLU A 204 -29.53 -2.37 0.74
C GLU A 204 -28.25 -1.80 0.09
N LEU A 205 -27.12 -2.42 0.38
CA LEU A 205 -25.81 -2.10 -0.21
C LEU A 205 -25.61 -2.96 -1.44
N THR A 206 -25.64 -2.34 -2.62
CA THR A 206 -25.45 -3.01 -3.90
C THR A 206 -24.06 -2.70 -4.46
N ALA A 207 -23.38 -3.72 -4.97
CA ALA A 207 -22.09 -3.52 -5.64
C ALA A 207 -22.25 -2.62 -6.86
N VAL A 208 -21.30 -1.69 -7.04
CA VAL A 208 -21.22 -0.83 -8.22
C VAL A 208 -20.00 -1.19 -9.06
N SER A 209 -20.10 -0.97 -10.37
CA SER A 209 -18.95 -1.15 -11.27
C SER A 209 -17.93 -0.03 -11.03
N LYS A 210 -16.64 -0.32 -11.27
CA LYS A 210 -15.51 0.62 -11.13
C LYS A 210 -15.67 1.96 -11.90
N SER A 211 -16.66 2.08 -12.77
CA SER A 211 -16.96 3.29 -13.54
C SER A 211 -18.09 4.14 -12.95
N LYS A 212 -18.61 3.79 -11.78
CA LYS A 212 -19.73 4.49 -11.13
C LYS A 212 -19.39 4.83 -9.70
N ALA A 213 -19.67 6.06 -9.31
CA ALA A 213 -19.53 6.51 -7.93
C ALA A 213 -20.47 5.77 -6.97
N GLY A 214 -19.98 5.49 -5.77
CA GLY A 214 -20.71 4.82 -4.70
C GLY A 214 -20.70 5.60 -3.39
N ASN A 215 -21.34 5.07 -2.35
CA ASN A 215 -21.27 5.65 -1.01
C ASN A 215 -19.95 5.26 -0.34
N ALA A 216 -19.25 6.22 0.27
CA ALA A 216 -18.01 5.93 0.98
C ALA A 216 -18.26 4.93 2.13
N MET A 217 -17.48 3.85 2.14
CA MET A 217 -17.56 2.80 3.14
C MET A 217 -16.83 3.24 4.40
N VAL A 218 -17.54 3.29 5.54
CA VAL A 218 -16.95 3.67 6.84
C VAL A 218 -16.30 2.49 7.55
N GLY A 219 -16.81 1.27 7.32
CA GLY A 219 -16.24 0.05 7.91
C GLY A 219 -16.79 -0.32 9.30
N ILE A 220 -17.44 0.59 10.02
CA ILE A 220 -18.12 0.23 11.28
C ILE A 220 -19.33 -0.65 10.95
N SER A 221 -19.48 -1.76 11.65
CA SER A 221 -20.62 -2.64 11.51
C SER A 221 -21.06 -3.21 12.86
N TYR A 222 -22.31 -3.60 12.95
CA TYR A 222 -22.83 -4.44 14.01
C TYR A 222 -23.34 -5.76 13.42
N LEU A 223 -22.95 -6.87 14.01
CA LEU A 223 -23.40 -8.21 13.65
C LEU A 223 -24.09 -8.87 14.83
N ASN A 224 -25.36 -9.25 14.66
CA ASN A 224 -26.07 -10.08 15.63
C ASN A 224 -25.59 -11.54 15.58
N GLU A 225 -26.06 -12.40 16.50
CA GLU A 225 -25.64 -13.80 16.58
C GLU A 225 -25.93 -14.59 15.28
N ALA A 226 -27.07 -14.35 14.64
CA ALA A 226 -27.50 -15.11 13.47
C ALA A 226 -26.57 -14.81 12.25
N ASP A 227 -26.32 -13.53 11.98
CA ASP A 227 -25.43 -13.11 10.89
C ASP A 227 -23.97 -13.40 11.21
N SER A 228 -23.58 -13.31 12.49
CA SER A 228 -22.23 -13.71 12.95
C SER A 228 -21.90 -15.16 12.61
N LYS A 229 -22.88 -16.08 12.72
CA LYS A 229 -22.66 -17.50 12.31
C LYS A 229 -22.31 -17.63 10.84
N ILE A 230 -23.01 -16.87 9.98
CA ILE A 230 -22.76 -16.86 8.53
C ILE A 230 -21.37 -16.31 8.25
N ILE A 231 -21.01 -15.18 8.89
CA ILE A 231 -19.71 -14.54 8.69
C ILE A 231 -18.57 -15.43 9.17
N ARG A 232 -18.68 -16.05 10.37
CA ARG A 232 -17.66 -16.99 10.86
C ARG A 232 -17.37 -18.10 9.85
N ALA A 233 -18.41 -18.72 9.29
CA ALA A 233 -18.25 -19.78 8.29
C ALA A 233 -17.53 -19.28 7.03
N ARG A 234 -17.93 -18.11 6.51
CA ARG A 234 -17.35 -17.52 5.29
C ARG A 234 -15.90 -17.04 5.48
N VAL A 235 -15.60 -16.40 6.60
CA VAL A 235 -14.23 -15.98 6.91
C VAL A 235 -13.32 -17.22 6.99
N SER A 236 -13.77 -18.29 7.69
CA SER A 236 -13.00 -19.54 7.77
C SER A 236 -12.77 -20.18 6.39
N GLU A 237 -13.79 -20.17 5.51
CA GLU A 237 -13.69 -20.67 4.15
C GLU A 237 -12.68 -19.86 3.31
N PHE A 238 -12.79 -18.52 3.33
CA PHE A 238 -11.93 -17.62 2.55
C PHE A 238 -10.47 -17.68 2.99
N VAL A 239 -10.23 -17.74 4.30
CA VAL A 239 -8.86 -17.85 4.84
C VAL A 239 -8.24 -19.21 4.48
N ALA A 240 -9.04 -20.29 4.45
CA ALA A 240 -8.54 -21.62 4.08
C ALA A 240 -8.22 -21.78 2.59
N ASP A 241 -8.87 -21.02 1.70
CA ASP A 241 -8.62 -21.08 0.25
C ASP A 241 -7.31 -20.37 -0.18
N GLY A 242 -6.77 -19.46 0.65
CA GLY A 242 -5.52 -18.73 0.37
C GLY A 242 -5.56 -17.77 -0.82
N LYS A 243 -6.68 -17.68 -1.56
CA LYS A 243 -6.88 -16.73 -2.67
C LYS A 243 -7.35 -15.35 -2.19
N HIS A 244 -7.76 -15.26 -0.94
CA HIS A 244 -8.39 -14.10 -0.32
C HIS A 244 -7.46 -13.35 0.64
N ASP A 245 -6.15 -13.60 0.61
CA ASP A 245 -5.19 -12.98 1.52
C ASP A 245 -5.16 -11.45 1.41
N ASN A 246 -5.44 -10.91 0.23
CA ASN A 246 -5.52 -9.47 -0.01
C ASN A 246 -6.94 -8.87 0.15
N ASP A 247 -7.93 -9.68 0.51
CA ASP A 247 -9.31 -9.22 0.60
C ASP A 247 -9.59 -8.52 1.93
N PHE A 248 -10.53 -7.57 1.88
CA PHE A 248 -11.14 -7.01 3.06
C PHE A 248 -12.23 -7.97 3.60
N TRP A 249 -12.46 -7.96 4.91
CA TRP A 249 -13.47 -8.81 5.54
C TRP A 249 -14.88 -8.56 4.97
N GLU A 250 -15.15 -7.38 4.46
CA GLU A 250 -16.39 -6.98 3.80
C GLU A 250 -16.72 -7.85 2.58
N SER A 251 -15.73 -8.50 1.97
CA SER A 251 -15.95 -9.46 0.89
C SER A 251 -16.87 -10.61 1.32
N THR A 252 -16.85 -10.95 2.62
CA THR A 252 -17.71 -11.97 3.19
C THR A 252 -19.19 -11.56 3.33
N LEU A 253 -19.49 -10.26 3.25
CA LEU A 253 -20.86 -9.73 3.32
C LEU A 253 -21.64 -9.89 2.00
N TYR A 254 -20.94 -10.09 0.87
CA TYR A 254 -21.59 -10.12 -0.43
C TYR A 254 -22.27 -11.44 -0.75
N LYS A 255 -23.49 -11.35 -1.27
CA LYS A 255 -24.25 -12.47 -1.85
C LYS A 255 -25.01 -11.95 -3.08
N ASN A 256 -24.77 -12.54 -4.26
CA ASN A 256 -25.43 -12.15 -5.51
C ASN A 256 -25.32 -10.64 -5.82
N GLY A 257 -24.11 -10.07 -5.68
CA GLY A 257 -23.83 -8.67 -6.01
C GLY A 257 -24.36 -7.62 -5.03
N LYS A 258 -24.85 -8.02 -3.85
CA LYS A 258 -25.23 -7.11 -2.76
C LYS A 258 -24.80 -7.65 -1.40
N MET A 259 -24.65 -6.76 -0.43
CA MET A 259 -24.45 -7.18 0.95
C MET A 259 -25.77 -7.69 1.53
N PHE A 260 -25.71 -8.75 2.33
CA PHE A 260 -26.93 -9.34 2.93
C PHE A 260 -27.37 -8.61 4.20
N ILE A 261 -26.57 -7.70 4.75
CA ILE A 261 -26.93 -6.81 5.86
C ILE A 261 -27.26 -5.41 5.33
N PRO A 262 -28.20 -4.66 5.97
CA PRO A 262 -28.61 -3.33 5.51
C PRO A 262 -27.56 -2.26 5.81
N ALA A 263 -27.66 -1.15 5.08
CA ALA A 263 -26.87 0.05 5.30
C ALA A 263 -27.37 0.84 6.52
N ARG A 264 -26.40 1.44 7.25
CA ARG A 264 -26.61 2.58 8.14
C ARG A 264 -25.86 3.79 7.57
N VAL A 265 -26.61 4.76 7.05
CA VAL A 265 -26.03 5.96 6.46
C VAL A 265 -25.77 6.99 7.55
N VAL A 266 -24.55 7.57 7.56
CA VAL A 266 -24.14 8.64 8.48
C VAL A 266 -23.63 9.83 7.70
N SER A 267 -23.69 11.03 8.30
CA SER A 267 -23.08 12.20 7.70
C SER A 267 -21.55 12.13 7.78
N MET A 268 -20.88 12.49 6.69
CA MET A 268 -19.43 12.64 6.64
C MET A 268 -18.89 13.67 7.68
N GLN A 269 -19.74 14.55 8.19
CA GLN A 269 -19.36 15.49 9.25
C GLN A 269 -19.28 14.83 10.63
N ASN A 270 -19.99 13.74 10.84
CA ASN A 270 -20.05 13.04 12.12
C ASN A 270 -19.10 11.85 12.22
N VAL A 271 -18.74 11.24 11.08
CA VAL A 271 -17.84 10.09 11.04
C VAL A 271 -16.84 10.28 9.91
N VAL A 272 -15.57 10.37 10.25
CA VAL A 272 -14.47 10.62 9.32
C VAL A 272 -13.46 9.49 9.40
N GLU A 273 -13.15 8.86 8.27
CA GLU A 273 -12.02 7.94 8.14
C GLU A 273 -10.75 8.75 7.83
N ILE A 274 -9.72 8.61 8.67
CA ILE A 274 -8.46 9.34 8.52
C ILE A 274 -7.45 8.46 7.80
N ASN A 275 -7.30 8.65 6.50
CA ASN A 275 -6.43 7.87 5.64
C ASN A 275 -5.18 8.63 5.17
N THR A 276 -5.18 9.97 5.25
CA THR A 276 -4.11 10.81 4.72
C THR A 276 -3.72 11.91 5.69
N TYR A 277 -2.51 12.45 5.51
CA TYR A 277 -2.02 13.63 6.23
C TYR A 277 -3.00 14.82 6.12
N GLU A 278 -3.53 15.05 4.92
CA GLU A 278 -4.46 16.17 4.66
C GLU A 278 -5.79 16.02 5.43
N GLN A 279 -6.33 14.80 5.49
CA GLN A 279 -7.55 14.54 6.26
C GLN A 279 -7.36 14.81 7.77
N LEU A 280 -6.20 14.44 8.32
CA LEU A 280 -5.90 14.80 9.71
C LEU A 280 -5.80 16.32 9.87
N ARG A 281 -5.10 17.01 8.96
CA ARG A 281 -4.93 18.47 9.00
C ARG A 281 -6.26 19.24 8.85
N GLU A 282 -7.17 18.76 8.02
CA GLU A 282 -8.52 19.33 7.88
C GLU A 282 -9.35 19.15 9.15
N LEU A 283 -9.16 18.02 9.85
CA LEU A 283 -9.90 17.71 11.06
C LEU A 283 -9.32 18.40 12.31
N ASP A 284 -8.00 18.47 12.42
CA ASP A 284 -7.24 19.09 13.51
C ASP A 284 -5.93 19.69 12.98
N SER A 285 -5.98 20.94 12.54
CA SER A 285 -4.82 21.67 12.01
C SER A 285 -3.75 21.98 13.06
N SER A 286 -4.08 21.84 14.34
CA SER A 286 -3.16 22.07 15.47
C SER A 286 -2.47 20.80 15.96
N SER A 287 -2.79 19.65 15.42
CA SER A 287 -2.24 18.37 15.86
C SER A 287 -0.71 18.36 15.81
N GLU A 288 -0.09 18.07 16.95
CA GLU A 288 1.37 17.91 17.05
C GLU A 288 1.92 16.80 16.12
N GLN A 289 1.07 15.87 15.69
CA GLN A 289 1.44 14.79 14.79
C GLN A 289 1.60 15.20 13.33
N LEU A 290 1.16 16.41 12.98
CA LEU A 290 1.48 17.03 11.69
C LEU A 290 2.93 17.52 11.64
N LYS A 291 3.59 17.69 12.79
CA LYS A 291 5.00 18.05 12.93
C LYS A 291 5.84 16.75 12.84
N THR A 292 6.35 16.45 11.67
CA THR A 292 7.22 15.29 11.44
C THR A 292 8.59 15.75 10.97
N GLU A 293 9.63 14.96 11.23
CA GLU A 293 10.99 15.26 10.74
C GLU A 293 11.01 15.54 9.23
N ALA A 294 10.19 14.83 8.44
CA ALA A 294 10.10 15.05 7.01
C ALA A 294 9.54 16.43 6.66
N ILE A 295 8.52 16.91 7.38
CA ILE A 295 7.97 18.27 7.21
C ILE A 295 8.99 19.31 7.66
N ASP A 296 9.69 19.10 8.77
CA ASP A 296 10.76 20.01 9.23
C ASP A 296 11.88 20.15 8.20
N VAL A 297 12.30 19.04 7.61
CA VAL A 297 13.31 19.01 6.52
C VAL A 297 12.80 19.77 5.30
N ILE A 298 11.53 19.60 4.89
CA ILE A 298 10.94 20.36 3.78
C ILE A 298 10.95 21.86 4.09
N CYS A 299 10.53 22.25 5.29
CA CYS A 299 10.50 23.66 5.72
C CYS A 299 11.90 24.29 5.68
N GLN A 300 12.90 23.58 6.15
CA GLN A 300 14.30 24.03 6.12
C GLN A 300 14.86 24.12 4.70
N ALA A 301 14.65 23.08 3.90
CA ALA A 301 15.22 23.00 2.55
C ALA A 301 14.64 24.03 1.58
N LEU A 302 13.35 24.37 1.73
CA LEU A 302 12.64 25.31 0.86
C LEU A 302 12.44 26.69 1.50
N ALA A 303 12.86 26.90 2.77
CA ALA A 303 12.69 28.12 3.56
C ALA A 303 11.21 28.57 3.65
N VAL A 304 10.30 27.63 3.97
CA VAL A 304 8.85 27.81 4.08
C VAL A 304 8.33 27.36 5.43
N LYS A 305 7.08 27.75 5.76
CA LYS A 305 6.39 27.25 6.94
C LYS A 305 5.62 25.96 6.62
N ALA A 306 5.29 25.20 7.65
CA ALA A 306 4.56 23.94 7.50
C ALA A 306 3.18 24.12 6.83
N GLU A 307 2.50 25.25 7.07
CA GLU A 307 1.21 25.57 6.47
C GLU A 307 1.28 25.81 4.95
N GLU A 308 2.48 26.14 4.43
CA GLU A 308 2.72 26.35 3.00
C GLU A 308 2.98 25.02 2.25
N VAL A 309 3.22 23.93 3.00
CA VAL A 309 3.38 22.58 2.44
C VAL A 309 1.99 21.97 2.28
N THR A 310 1.53 21.82 1.04
CA THR A 310 0.14 21.42 0.72
C THR A 310 0.11 20.25 -0.29
N ASP A 311 -1.07 19.70 -0.55
CA ASP A 311 -1.31 18.63 -1.53
C ASP A 311 -0.43 17.40 -1.31
N ILE A 312 -0.22 17.01 -0.05
CA ILE A 312 0.57 15.82 0.29
C ILE A 312 -0.14 14.56 -0.20
N LYS A 313 0.49 13.85 -1.16
CA LYS A 313 -0.03 12.61 -1.75
C LYS A 313 1.04 11.55 -1.80
N VAL A 314 0.78 10.39 -1.22
CA VAL A 314 1.70 9.25 -1.27
C VAL A 314 1.84 8.76 -2.71
N LEU A 315 3.07 8.62 -3.18
CA LEU A 315 3.37 7.99 -4.46
C LEU A 315 3.31 6.48 -4.31
N LYS A 316 3.10 5.77 -5.43
CA LYS A 316 3.05 4.30 -5.42
C LYS A 316 4.26 3.71 -4.72
N LYS A 317 4.07 2.57 -4.06
CA LYS A 317 5.10 1.80 -3.37
C LYS A 317 6.35 1.62 -4.22
N GLY A 318 7.41 2.36 -3.91
CA GLY A 318 8.76 1.90 -4.21
C GLY A 318 9.07 0.68 -3.35
N MET A 319 9.84 -0.27 -3.87
CA MET A 319 10.20 -1.48 -3.12
C MET A 319 11.16 -1.19 -1.94
N THR A 320 11.88 -0.07 -2.01
CA THR A 320 12.93 0.33 -1.07
C THR A 320 12.63 1.61 -0.30
N ASN A 321 11.85 2.52 -0.86
CA ASN A 321 11.65 3.86 -0.30
C ASN A 321 10.16 4.21 -0.18
N ARG A 322 9.84 5.08 0.79
CA ARG A 322 8.53 5.72 0.94
C ARG A 322 8.62 7.11 0.34
N SER A 323 7.81 7.42 -0.64
CA SER A 323 7.83 8.71 -1.30
C SER A 323 6.47 9.35 -1.32
N PHE A 324 6.42 10.67 -1.17
CA PHE A 324 5.20 11.44 -1.32
C PHE A 324 5.45 12.70 -2.14
N LEU A 325 4.44 13.05 -2.92
CA LEU A 325 4.34 14.32 -3.63
C LEU A 325 3.83 15.38 -2.66
N PHE A 326 4.33 16.60 -2.77
CA PHE A 326 3.81 17.76 -2.06
C PHE A 326 3.97 19.02 -2.90
N ARG A 327 3.24 20.08 -2.53
CA ARG A 327 3.26 21.37 -3.19
C ARG A 327 3.73 22.45 -2.23
N VAL A 328 4.56 23.36 -2.74
CA VAL A 328 4.87 24.65 -2.11
C VAL A 328 4.66 25.73 -3.16
N SER A 329 3.75 26.65 -2.90
CA SER A 329 3.31 27.66 -3.88
C SER A 329 2.85 27.01 -5.19
N ASN A 330 3.45 27.36 -6.34
CA ASN A 330 3.11 26.79 -7.65
C ASN A 330 3.98 25.61 -8.07
N SER A 331 4.92 25.16 -7.23
CA SER A 331 5.86 24.10 -7.56
C SER A 331 5.54 22.81 -6.83
N ARG A 332 5.71 21.68 -7.49
CA ARG A 332 5.54 20.34 -6.92
C ARG A 332 6.89 19.68 -6.69
N TYR A 333 6.97 18.90 -5.62
CA TYR A 333 8.20 18.24 -5.19
C TYR A 333 7.90 16.81 -4.76
N ILE A 334 8.92 15.98 -4.76
CA ILE A 334 8.87 14.63 -4.19
C ILE A 334 9.79 14.60 -2.98
N MET A 335 9.28 14.13 -1.85
CA MET A 335 10.05 13.75 -0.68
C MET A 335 10.21 12.24 -0.67
N ARG A 336 11.47 11.76 -0.58
CA ARG A 336 11.80 10.35 -0.35
C ARG A 336 12.25 10.17 1.09
N ILE A 337 11.63 9.20 1.76
CA ILE A 337 12.01 8.70 3.09
C ILE A 337 12.47 7.25 2.91
N PRO A 338 13.62 6.82 3.44
CA PRO A 338 14.06 5.43 3.39
C PRO A 338 13.01 4.49 3.99
N GLY A 339 12.80 3.34 3.38
CA GLY A 339 11.99 2.27 3.96
C GLY A 339 12.76 1.50 5.02
N GLU A 340 12.06 0.76 5.86
CA GLU A 340 12.68 -0.10 6.88
C GLU A 340 13.62 -1.14 6.25
N GLY A 341 14.81 -1.29 6.82
CA GLY A 341 15.81 -2.27 6.37
C GLY A 341 16.55 -1.89 5.08
N THR A 342 16.33 -0.69 4.52
CA THR A 342 17.05 -0.23 3.33
C THR A 342 18.48 0.21 3.63
N ASP A 343 18.78 0.58 4.88
CA ASP A 343 20.12 1.01 5.30
C ASP A 343 21.17 -0.12 5.18
N GLN A 344 20.72 -1.39 5.17
CA GLN A 344 21.59 -2.54 4.93
C GLN A 344 21.88 -2.79 3.43
N LEU A 345 21.05 -2.23 2.55
CA LEU A 345 21.11 -2.47 1.11
C LEU A 345 21.71 -1.31 0.31
N ILE A 346 21.67 -0.08 0.85
CA ILE A 346 22.01 1.15 0.12
C ILE A 346 22.93 2.00 0.98
N ASP A 347 24.11 2.30 0.43
CA ASP A 347 25.06 3.26 1.01
C ASP A 347 24.67 4.69 0.61
N ARG A 348 24.10 5.43 1.56
CA ARG A 348 23.57 6.78 1.32
C ARG A 348 24.66 7.84 1.08
N GLU A 349 25.89 7.62 1.57
CA GLU A 349 27.01 8.50 1.27
C GLU A 349 27.45 8.33 -0.18
N GLN A 350 27.50 7.10 -0.67
CA GLN A 350 27.80 6.82 -2.07
C GLN A 350 26.74 7.41 -3.00
N GLU A 351 25.47 7.28 -2.67
CA GLU A 351 24.38 7.92 -3.41
C GLU A 351 24.56 9.44 -3.49
N ALA A 352 24.83 10.10 -2.36
CA ALA A 352 25.05 11.54 -2.32
C ALA A 352 26.27 11.98 -3.14
N ASP A 353 27.35 11.20 -3.14
CA ASP A 353 28.54 11.47 -3.95
C ASP A 353 28.26 11.33 -5.46
N VAL A 354 27.41 10.37 -5.86
CA VAL A 354 26.93 10.25 -7.24
C VAL A 354 26.15 11.50 -7.64
N TYR A 355 25.17 11.94 -6.85
CA TYR A 355 24.40 13.14 -7.16
C TYR A 355 25.25 14.39 -7.24
N LYS A 356 26.30 14.54 -6.42
CA LYS A 356 27.29 15.63 -6.56
C LYS A 356 28.03 15.59 -7.90
N ALA A 357 28.43 14.40 -8.35
CA ALA A 357 29.14 14.22 -9.61
C ALA A 357 28.29 14.55 -10.84
N ILE A 358 26.97 14.32 -10.78
CA ILE A 358 26.04 14.50 -11.90
C ILE A 358 25.25 15.82 -11.86
N ALA A 359 25.23 16.55 -10.75
CA ALA A 359 24.36 17.72 -10.51
C ALA A 359 24.42 18.79 -11.63
N SER A 360 25.63 19.05 -12.20
CA SER A 360 25.79 20.06 -13.24
C SER A 360 25.44 19.58 -14.65
N LYS A 361 25.12 18.30 -14.84
CA LYS A 361 25.01 17.66 -16.16
C LYS A 361 23.60 17.63 -16.73
N LYS A 362 22.56 17.97 -15.93
CA LYS A 362 21.14 17.92 -16.33
C LYS A 362 20.69 16.54 -16.80
N ILE A 363 21.28 15.47 -16.24
CA ILE A 363 20.96 14.08 -16.59
C ILE A 363 20.05 13.39 -15.57
N CYS A 364 19.88 13.98 -14.40
CA CYS A 364 18.99 13.46 -13.35
C CYS A 364 17.87 14.46 -13.05
N ASP A 365 17.00 14.10 -12.13
CA ASP A 365 16.04 14.99 -11.50
C ASP A 365 16.74 16.16 -10.76
N ASP A 366 16.03 17.28 -10.60
CA ASP A 366 16.58 18.45 -9.90
C ASP A 366 16.56 18.17 -8.39
N ILE A 367 17.74 17.94 -7.80
CA ILE A 367 17.89 17.72 -6.37
C ILE A 367 17.81 19.05 -5.63
N ILE A 368 16.87 19.16 -4.70
CA ILE A 368 16.72 20.30 -3.79
C ILE A 368 17.44 20.02 -2.47
N TYR A 369 17.34 18.78 -1.99
CA TYR A 369 17.93 18.37 -0.72
C TYR A 369 18.29 16.88 -0.78
N ILE A 370 19.44 16.52 -0.24
CA ILE A 370 19.86 15.16 0.01
C ILE A 370 20.70 15.11 1.28
N ASN A 371 20.36 14.19 2.19
CA ASN A 371 21.10 13.99 3.44
C ASN A 371 21.45 12.50 3.59
N PRO A 372 22.75 12.16 3.49
CA PRO A 372 23.18 10.78 3.64
C PRO A 372 22.97 10.20 5.05
N SER A 373 22.93 11.04 6.11
CA SER A 373 22.78 10.55 7.49
C SER A 373 21.42 9.92 7.77
N ASN A 374 20.36 10.41 7.14
CA ASN A 374 18.98 9.89 7.30
C ASN A 374 18.37 9.42 5.97
N GLY A 375 19.08 9.53 4.86
CA GLY A 375 18.64 9.13 3.54
C GLY A 375 17.48 9.94 2.94
N TYR A 376 17.12 11.08 3.56
CA TYR A 376 16.05 11.95 3.05
C TYR A 376 16.51 12.67 1.80
N LYS A 377 15.64 12.72 0.79
CA LYS A 377 15.90 13.39 -0.49
C LYS A 377 14.65 14.16 -0.94
N ILE A 378 14.83 15.42 -1.35
CA ILE A 378 13.79 16.23 -1.99
C ILE A 378 14.22 16.52 -3.41
N THR A 379 13.33 16.22 -4.36
CA THR A 379 13.51 16.50 -5.77
C THR A 379 12.36 17.32 -6.32
N ARG A 380 12.59 18.08 -7.39
CA ARG A 380 11.50 18.75 -8.10
C ARG A 380 10.71 17.73 -8.91
N TYR A 381 9.39 17.80 -8.81
CA TYR A 381 8.51 16.96 -9.62
C TYR A 381 8.47 17.45 -11.08
N LEU A 382 8.61 16.53 -12.02
CA LEU A 382 8.53 16.82 -13.44
C LEU A 382 7.10 16.66 -13.92
N ASP A 383 6.42 17.78 -14.13
CA ASP A 383 5.02 17.81 -14.57
C ASP A 383 4.86 17.24 -15.97
N GLY A 384 3.86 16.36 -16.14
CA GLY A 384 3.56 15.72 -17.41
C GLY A 384 4.60 14.70 -17.88
N ALA A 385 5.59 14.35 -17.03
CA ALA A 385 6.53 13.30 -17.37
C ALA A 385 5.86 11.92 -17.40
N HIS A 386 6.35 11.07 -18.33
CA HIS A 386 5.98 9.65 -18.40
C HIS A 386 7.24 8.79 -18.44
N VAL A 387 7.13 7.55 -18.02
CA VAL A 387 8.22 6.56 -18.07
C VAL A 387 8.38 5.97 -19.48
N CYS A 388 9.51 5.31 -19.74
CA CYS A 388 9.74 4.62 -21.00
C CYS A 388 8.70 3.52 -21.24
N ASP A 389 8.00 3.58 -22.38
CA ASP A 389 7.20 2.43 -22.85
C ASP A 389 8.11 1.44 -23.58
N ILE A 390 8.32 0.27 -22.96
CA ILE A 390 9.17 -0.80 -23.50
C ILE A 390 8.67 -1.38 -24.84
N ASN A 391 7.42 -1.12 -25.22
CA ASN A 391 6.84 -1.52 -26.50
C ASN A 391 6.97 -0.42 -27.57
N ASN A 392 7.30 0.81 -27.17
CA ASN A 392 7.56 1.92 -28.06
C ASN A 392 9.03 1.92 -28.50
N THR A 393 9.28 1.50 -29.74
CA THR A 393 10.65 1.46 -30.31
C THR A 393 11.37 2.81 -30.23
N ASN A 394 10.67 3.93 -30.34
CA ASN A 394 11.30 5.25 -30.29
C ASN A 394 11.77 5.58 -28.87
N ASP A 395 10.97 5.27 -27.85
CA ASP A 395 11.37 5.48 -26.45
C ASP A 395 12.61 4.65 -26.12
N VAL A 396 12.60 3.35 -26.50
CA VAL A 396 13.74 2.45 -26.27
C VAL A 396 15.03 2.94 -26.95
N LYS A 397 14.93 3.39 -28.22
CA LYS A 397 16.07 3.98 -28.94
C LYS A 397 16.61 5.21 -28.23
N ARG A 398 15.73 6.07 -27.75
CA ARG A 398 16.09 7.30 -27.03
C ARG A 398 16.76 6.99 -25.69
N CYS A 399 16.27 5.99 -24.95
CA CYS A 399 16.92 5.51 -23.73
C CYS A 399 18.35 5.01 -24.02
N MET A 400 18.54 4.22 -25.06
CA MET A 400 19.89 3.72 -25.42
C MET A 400 20.82 4.83 -25.88
N SER A 401 20.35 5.79 -26.66
CA SER A 401 21.11 6.99 -27.03
C SER A 401 21.47 7.83 -25.81
N TYR A 402 20.56 7.96 -24.86
CA TYR A 402 20.78 8.65 -23.60
C TYR A 402 21.88 7.97 -22.77
N LEU A 403 21.79 6.66 -22.55
CA LEU A 403 22.83 5.88 -21.84
C LEU A 403 24.18 6.01 -22.51
N ARG A 404 24.27 5.89 -23.85
CA ARG A 404 25.51 6.05 -24.57
C ARG A 404 26.13 7.45 -24.35
N ASN A 405 25.32 8.51 -24.43
CA ASN A 405 25.77 9.88 -24.19
C ASN A 405 26.24 10.06 -22.75
N PHE A 406 25.52 9.52 -21.78
CA PHE A 406 25.89 9.52 -20.36
C PHE A 406 27.25 8.82 -20.16
N HIS A 407 27.38 7.60 -20.64
CA HIS A 407 28.65 6.84 -20.51
C HIS A 407 29.82 7.51 -21.21
N SER A 408 29.57 8.20 -22.32
CA SER A 408 30.63 8.96 -23.06
C SER A 408 31.21 10.14 -22.26
N MET A 409 30.46 10.63 -21.23
CA MET A 409 30.98 11.68 -20.35
C MET A 409 32.09 11.18 -19.42
N LYS A 410 32.27 9.86 -19.28
CA LYS A 410 33.30 9.20 -18.46
C LYS A 410 33.40 9.76 -17.04
N LEU A 411 32.23 10.03 -16.43
CA LEU A 411 32.15 10.54 -15.07
C LEU A 411 32.72 9.51 -14.09
N LYS A 412 33.29 10.01 -12.99
CA LYS A 412 33.96 9.15 -11.99
C LYS A 412 33.46 9.47 -10.58
N VAL A 413 33.31 8.43 -9.80
CA VAL A 413 33.09 8.46 -8.33
C VAL A 413 34.13 7.58 -7.66
N LYS A 414 34.21 7.62 -6.31
CA LYS A 414 35.26 6.89 -5.58
C LYS A 414 34.98 5.41 -5.42
N HIS A 415 33.70 5.01 -5.40
CA HIS A 415 33.27 3.65 -5.15
C HIS A 415 32.98 2.88 -6.44
N GLU A 416 33.06 1.57 -6.35
CA GLU A 416 32.77 0.65 -7.45
C GLU A 416 31.54 -0.18 -7.11
N PHE A 417 30.68 -0.45 -8.10
CA PHE A 417 29.64 -1.48 -8.00
C PHE A 417 30.25 -2.83 -8.40
N LYS A 418 30.54 -3.67 -7.41
CA LYS A 418 31.19 -4.97 -7.61
C LYS A 418 30.14 -6.07 -7.79
N ILE A 419 29.60 -6.21 -8.99
CA ILE A 419 28.46 -7.08 -9.28
C ILE A 419 28.61 -8.53 -8.77
N PHE A 420 29.83 -9.08 -8.75
CA PHE A 420 30.08 -10.43 -8.24
C PHE A 420 30.02 -10.48 -6.72
N ASP A 421 30.50 -9.44 -6.03
CA ASP A 421 30.42 -9.33 -4.57
C ASP A 421 28.95 -9.14 -4.16
N GLU A 422 28.14 -8.42 -4.94
CA GLU A 422 26.71 -8.24 -4.70
C GLU A 422 25.92 -9.55 -4.83
N ILE A 423 26.29 -10.44 -5.76
CA ILE A 423 25.68 -11.77 -5.86
C ILE A 423 25.88 -12.56 -4.58
N GLU A 424 27.10 -12.56 -4.02
CA GLU A 424 27.43 -13.23 -2.77
C GLU A 424 26.73 -12.54 -1.59
N PHE A 425 26.67 -11.22 -1.59
CA PHE A 425 26.01 -10.44 -0.55
C PHE A 425 24.49 -10.78 -0.47
N TYR A 426 23.75 -10.73 -1.57
CA TYR A 426 22.32 -11.06 -1.56
C TYR A 426 22.06 -12.51 -1.17
N GLU A 427 22.92 -13.46 -1.56
CA GLU A 427 22.82 -14.84 -1.11
C GLU A 427 23.06 -14.95 0.41
N SER A 428 23.99 -14.19 0.98
CA SER A 428 24.25 -14.17 2.43
C SER A 428 23.04 -13.72 3.25
N LEU A 429 22.16 -12.90 2.67
CA LEU A 429 20.93 -12.43 3.31
C LEU A 429 19.82 -13.51 3.39
N TRP A 430 20.03 -14.69 2.79
CA TRP A 430 19.07 -15.80 2.90
C TRP A 430 19.12 -16.53 4.24
N ASP A 431 20.03 -16.15 5.13
CA ASP A 431 20.17 -16.73 6.47
C ASP A 431 20.28 -18.26 6.47
N GLY A 432 21.11 -18.78 5.58
CA GLY A 432 21.37 -20.21 5.43
C GLY A 432 20.25 -21.03 4.78
N LYS A 433 19.17 -20.40 4.32
CA LYS A 433 18.12 -21.09 3.57
C LYS A 433 18.59 -21.48 2.17
N GLU A 434 18.02 -22.54 1.62
CA GLU A 434 18.34 -22.98 0.25
C GLU A 434 17.45 -22.25 -0.77
N SER A 435 18.00 -22.05 -1.99
CA SER A 435 17.23 -21.55 -3.13
C SER A 435 16.09 -22.50 -3.52
N VAL A 436 14.98 -21.96 -4.01
CA VAL A 436 13.89 -22.77 -4.62
C VAL A 436 14.35 -23.49 -5.89
N TYR A 437 15.44 -23.05 -6.51
CA TYR A 437 15.97 -23.65 -7.74
C TYR A 437 16.95 -24.78 -7.41
N LYS A 438 16.57 -26.01 -7.67
CA LYS A 438 17.37 -27.22 -7.36
C LYS A 438 18.78 -27.22 -7.99
N ASP A 439 18.96 -26.55 -9.11
CA ASP A 439 20.22 -26.47 -9.85
C ASP A 439 21.01 -25.16 -9.55
N TYR A 440 20.61 -24.38 -8.53
CA TYR A 440 21.18 -23.09 -8.21
C TYR A 440 22.70 -23.11 -8.08
N LYS A 441 23.27 -24.01 -7.27
CA LYS A 441 24.74 -24.12 -7.06
C LYS A 441 25.51 -24.29 -8.37
N LYS A 442 24.97 -25.10 -9.30
CA LYS A 442 25.57 -25.34 -10.62
C LYS A 442 25.47 -24.10 -11.51
N VAL A 443 24.31 -23.45 -11.52
CA VAL A 443 24.08 -22.22 -12.31
C VAL A 443 24.98 -21.10 -11.78
N LYS A 444 25.03 -20.87 -10.48
CA LYS A 444 25.90 -19.89 -9.84
C LYS A 444 27.36 -20.11 -10.24
N ALA A 445 27.89 -21.30 -10.04
CA ALA A 445 29.28 -21.60 -10.41
C ALA A 445 29.57 -21.32 -11.89
N GLY A 446 28.63 -21.68 -12.78
CA GLY A 446 28.75 -21.37 -14.20
C GLY A 446 28.74 -19.87 -14.48
N VAL A 447 27.80 -19.11 -13.93
CA VAL A 447 27.71 -17.66 -14.13
C VAL A 447 28.94 -16.95 -13.57
N LEU A 448 29.43 -17.32 -12.39
CA LEU A 448 30.64 -16.73 -11.80
C LEU A 448 31.89 -17.00 -12.64
N SER A 449 31.96 -18.12 -13.38
CA SER A 449 33.08 -18.40 -14.29
C SER A 449 33.20 -17.40 -15.46
N LEU A 450 32.11 -16.68 -15.81
CA LEU A 450 32.13 -15.63 -16.84
C LEU A 450 33.01 -14.45 -16.46
N LYS A 451 33.33 -14.28 -15.16
CA LYS A 451 34.27 -13.27 -14.66
C LYS A 451 35.59 -13.32 -15.39
N ILE A 452 36.12 -14.52 -15.69
CA ILE A 452 37.39 -14.70 -16.39
C ILE A 452 37.39 -14.03 -17.79
N PHE A 453 36.27 -14.14 -18.49
CA PHE A 453 36.13 -13.49 -19.80
C PHE A 453 35.99 -11.97 -19.66
N ILE A 454 35.20 -11.49 -18.71
CA ILE A 454 34.98 -10.05 -18.49
C ILE A 454 36.27 -9.36 -18.06
N ASP A 455 37.01 -9.94 -17.12
CA ASP A 455 38.29 -9.35 -16.65
C ASP A 455 39.33 -9.21 -17.78
N LYS A 456 39.31 -10.09 -18.77
CA LYS A 456 40.18 -10.02 -19.96
C LYS A 456 39.83 -8.88 -20.91
N GLN A 457 38.64 -8.28 -20.83
CA GLN A 457 38.19 -7.25 -21.77
C GLN A 457 38.86 -5.88 -21.53
N ASN A 458 39.52 -5.68 -20.39
CA ASN A 458 40.25 -4.45 -20.05
C ASN A 458 39.41 -3.17 -20.23
N VAL A 459 38.16 -3.18 -19.80
CA VAL A 459 37.20 -2.09 -20.02
C VAL A 459 37.54 -0.91 -19.13
N GLU A 460 37.54 0.28 -19.69
CA GLU A 460 37.56 1.50 -18.88
C GLU A 460 36.24 1.68 -18.15
N LYS A 461 36.26 1.50 -16.81
CA LYS A 461 35.09 1.74 -15.97
C LYS A 461 34.77 3.24 -15.90
N CYS A 462 33.50 3.56 -15.92
CA CYS A 462 32.98 4.89 -15.66
C CYS A 462 31.81 4.82 -14.67
N LEU A 463 31.27 5.97 -14.26
CA LEU A 463 30.04 6.00 -13.51
C LEU A 463 28.95 5.36 -14.36
N THR A 464 28.31 4.33 -13.81
CA THR A 464 27.28 3.50 -14.41
C THR A 464 26.08 3.52 -13.47
N HIS A 465 24.87 3.56 -14.01
CA HIS A 465 23.66 3.73 -13.20
C HIS A 465 23.30 2.48 -12.40
N ILE A 466 23.59 1.31 -12.95
CA ILE A 466 23.30 -0.04 -12.43
C ILE A 466 21.81 -0.39 -12.47
N ASP A 467 20.94 0.52 -12.08
CA ASP A 467 19.48 0.34 -12.12
C ASP A 467 18.85 1.15 -13.29
N ALA A 468 19.48 1.11 -14.47
CA ALA A 468 19.03 1.78 -15.69
C ALA A 468 17.81 1.07 -16.32
N VAL A 469 16.74 0.91 -15.54
CA VAL A 469 15.49 0.24 -15.92
C VAL A 469 14.51 1.22 -16.58
N PRO A 470 13.56 0.75 -17.43
CA PRO A 470 12.62 1.63 -18.13
C PRO A 470 11.86 2.62 -17.25
N ASP A 471 11.48 2.20 -16.04
CA ASP A 471 10.74 3.02 -15.09
C ASP A 471 11.52 4.21 -14.54
N ASN A 472 12.86 4.17 -14.64
CA ASN A 472 13.75 5.24 -14.18
C ASN A 472 14.05 6.28 -15.28
N PHE A 473 13.62 6.06 -16.54
CA PHE A 473 13.72 7.05 -17.60
C PHE A 473 12.44 7.89 -17.68
N LEU A 474 12.54 9.15 -17.27
CA LEU A 474 11.44 10.11 -17.35
C LEU A 474 11.55 10.96 -18.61
N PHE A 475 10.53 10.89 -19.44
CA PHE A 475 10.36 11.72 -20.62
C PHE A 475 9.48 12.91 -20.26
N SER A 476 9.98 14.12 -20.43
CA SER A 476 9.26 15.35 -20.14
C SER A 476 9.45 16.39 -21.23
N THR A 477 8.52 17.34 -21.32
CA THR A 477 8.66 18.50 -22.20
C THR A 477 8.94 19.74 -21.36
N ILE A 478 10.15 20.28 -21.47
CA ILE A 478 10.59 21.48 -20.77
C ILE A 478 10.82 22.56 -21.82
N ASP A 479 10.16 23.71 -21.70
CA ASP A 479 10.27 24.82 -22.66
C ASP A 479 10.03 24.41 -24.13
N GLY A 480 9.10 23.50 -24.35
CA GLY A 480 8.74 22.97 -25.68
C GLY A 480 9.75 21.98 -26.27
N LYS A 481 10.78 21.58 -25.52
CA LYS A 481 11.75 20.56 -25.91
C LYS A 481 11.55 19.30 -25.09
N GLU A 482 11.55 18.17 -25.77
CA GLU A 482 11.52 16.87 -25.07
C GLU A 482 12.89 16.57 -24.45
N GLU A 483 12.90 16.34 -23.16
CA GLU A 483 14.09 15.96 -22.40
C GLU A 483 13.87 14.60 -21.73
N ILE A 484 14.98 13.87 -21.54
CA ILE A 484 15.01 12.63 -20.76
C ILE A 484 15.82 12.89 -19.50
N ARG A 485 15.29 12.44 -18.36
CA ARG A 485 15.99 12.41 -17.08
C ARG A 485 16.06 10.96 -16.60
N LEU A 486 17.21 10.55 -16.11
CA LEU A 486 17.39 9.25 -15.46
C LEU A 486 17.40 9.47 -13.95
N ILE A 487 16.51 8.81 -13.25
CA ILE A 487 16.29 8.98 -11.81
C ILE A 487 16.72 7.73 -11.04
N ASP A 488 16.81 7.84 -9.72
CA ASP A 488 17.07 6.74 -8.79
C ASP A 488 18.49 6.14 -8.89
N TRP A 489 19.47 6.94 -8.56
CA TRP A 489 20.90 6.64 -8.65
C TRP A 489 21.46 5.91 -7.42
N GLU A 490 20.62 5.27 -6.62
CA GLU A 490 21.00 4.70 -5.32
C GLU A 490 21.96 3.49 -5.41
N TYR A 491 22.06 2.83 -6.58
CA TYR A 491 23.01 1.74 -6.85
C TYR A 491 24.18 2.15 -7.72
N ALA A 492 24.20 3.39 -8.20
CA ALA A 492 25.19 3.83 -9.17
C ALA A 492 26.62 3.80 -8.62
N GLY A 493 27.58 3.40 -9.44
CA GLY A 493 29.00 3.28 -9.07
C GLY A 493 29.89 3.09 -10.28
N MET A 494 31.20 3.01 -10.05
CA MET A 494 32.17 2.73 -11.14
C MET A 494 31.99 1.30 -11.63
N GLN A 495 31.62 1.13 -12.90
CA GLN A 495 31.45 -0.19 -13.53
C GLN A 495 31.67 -0.10 -15.06
N ASP A 496 31.64 -1.26 -15.74
CA ASP A 496 31.52 -1.35 -17.19
C ASP A 496 30.16 -0.78 -17.64
N PRO A 497 30.13 0.27 -18.48
CA PRO A 497 28.89 0.92 -18.91
C PRO A 497 27.92 -0.04 -19.61
N HIS A 498 28.40 -1.13 -20.20
CA HIS A 498 27.54 -2.10 -20.88
C HIS A 498 26.63 -2.92 -19.90
N LEU A 499 26.89 -2.85 -18.60
CA LEU A 499 26.01 -3.44 -17.59
C LEU A 499 24.61 -2.78 -17.61
N ASP A 500 24.52 -1.46 -17.83
CA ASP A 500 23.22 -0.76 -17.89
C ASP A 500 22.34 -1.27 -19.04
N ILE A 501 22.93 -1.71 -20.16
CA ILE A 501 22.19 -2.34 -21.26
C ILE A 501 21.60 -3.68 -20.80
N ALA A 502 22.38 -4.47 -20.06
CA ALA A 502 21.91 -5.74 -19.53
C ALA A 502 20.78 -5.56 -18.51
N MET A 503 20.90 -4.58 -17.61
CA MET A 503 19.85 -4.25 -16.62
C MET A 503 18.55 -3.82 -17.28
N PHE A 504 18.60 -2.93 -18.29
CA PHE A 504 17.41 -2.56 -19.06
C PHE A 504 16.75 -3.78 -19.70
N ALA A 505 17.55 -4.67 -20.28
CA ALA A 505 17.05 -5.85 -20.99
C ALA A 505 16.33 -6.84 -20.08
N ILE A 506 16.91 -7.16 -18.91
CA ILE A 506 16.34 -8.16 -17.99
C ILE A 506 15.10 -7.63 -17.27
N TYR A 507 15.07 -6.35 -16.90
CA TYR A 507 13.91 -5.72 -16.28
C TYR A 507 12.73 -5.68 -17.25
N SER A 508 12.99 -5.35 -18.52
CA SER A 508 11.97 -5.36 -19.59
C SER A 508 11.47 -6.76 -19.97
N CYS A 509 12.01 -7.83 -19.40
CA CYS A 509 11.73 -9.23 -19.75
C CYS A 509 11.89 -9.50 -21.26
N TYR A 510 12.85 -8.90 -21.93
CA TYR A 510 13.07 -8.99 -23.37
C TYR A 510 13.55 -10.37 -23.82
N ASN A 511 13.02 -10.83 -24.96
CA ASN A 511 13.53 -12.02 -25.63
C ASN A 511 14.86 -11.70 -26.40
N LYS A 512 15.53 -12.75 -26.89
CA LYS A 512 16.83 -12.59 -27.57
C LYS A 512 16.80 -11.56 -28.71
N ARG A 513 15.77 -11.56 -29.55
CA ARG A 513 15.66 -10.64 -30.68
C ARG A 513 15.51 -9.18 -30.22
N GLN A 514 14.78 -8.96 -29.15
CA GLN A 514 14.63 -7.62 -28.55
C GLN A 514 15.94 -7.15 -27.90
N ILE A 515 16.67 -8.07 -27.24
CA ILE A 515 17.97 -7.79 -26.65
C ILE A 515 19.01 -7.45 -27.72
N ASP A 516 19.06 -8.20 -28.82
CA ASP A 516 19.98 -7.91 -29.92
C ASP A 516 19.72 -6.52 -30.51
N ARG A 517 18.45 -6.14 -30.70
CA ARG A 517 18.05 -4.80 -31.15
C ARG A 517 18.41 -3.71 -30.14
N LEU A 518 18.25 -4.00 -28.84
CA LEU A 518 18.61 -3.05 -27.78
C LEU A 518 20.12 -2.75 -27.85
N ILE A 519 20.93 -3.77 -28.04
CA ILE A 519 22.38 -3.62 -28.23
C ILE A 519 22.67 -2.79 -29.48
N ASP A 520 22.01 -3.10 -30.60
CA ASP A 520 22.18 -2.35 -31.86
C ASP A 520 21.82 -0.88 -31.69
N TYR A 521 20.74 -0.55 -30.95
CA TYR A 521 20.38 0.85 -30.67
C TYR A 521 21.45 1.58 -29.83
N TYR A 522 22.06 0.93 -28.84
CA TYR A 522 23.14 1.54 -28.07
C TYR A 522 24.37 1.80 -28.90
N PHE A 523 24.77 0.88 -29.79
CA PHE A 523 25.96 0.95 -30.63
C PHE A 523 25.73 1.54 -32.03
N GLU A 524 24.50 2.00 -32.34
CA GLU A 524 24.14 2.51 -33.69
C GLU A 524 24.55 1.51 -34.79
N ASP A 525 24.12 0.25 -34.63
CA ASP A 525 24.38 -0.88 -35.51
C ASP A 525 25.90 -1.22 -35.70
N SER A 526 26.77 -0.69 -34.84
CA SER A 526 28.24 -0.91 -34.95
C SER A 526 28.85 -1.74 -33.81
N CYS A 527 28.05 -2.62 -33.17
CA CYS A 527 28.50 -3.47 -32.07
C CYS A 527 29.45 -4.57 -32.55
N SER A 528 30.68 -4.62 -31.99
CA SER A 528 31.57 -5.75 -32.23
C SER A 528 30.98 -7.04 -31.60
N GLU A 529 31.26 -8.21 -32.20
CA GLU A 529 30.87 -9.50 -31.65
C GLU A 529 31.40 -9.71 -30.22
N GLN A 530 32.60 -9.25 -29.94
CA GLN A 530 33.22 -9.30 -28.62
C GLN A 530 32.42 -8.50 -27.58
N ASN A 531 31.95 -7.29 -27.89
CA ASN A 531 31.09 -6.50 -27.02
C ASN A 531 29.72 -7.15 -26.86
N ARG A 532 29.16 -7.72 -27.92
CA ARG A 532 27.88 -8.44 -27.86
C ARG A 532 27.96 -9.64 -26.92
N VAL A 533 29.00 -10.44 -27.02
CA VAL A 533 29.26 -11.57 -26.12
C VAL A 533 29.43 -11.09 -24.68
N LYS A 534 30.16 -10.00 -24.47
CA LYS A 534 30.32 -9.40 -23.13
C LYS A 534 28.98 -8.98 -22.54
N ILE A 535 28.08 -8.38 -23.33
CA ILE A 535 26.74 -8.00 -22.85
C ILE A 535 25.90 -9.24 -22.52
N TYR A 536 26.01 -10.33 -23.30
CA TYR A 536 25.36 -11.60 -22.94
C TYR A 536 25.89 -12.17 -21.62
N CYS A 537 27.17 -12.00 -21.32
CA CYS A 537 27.71 -12.33 -20.00
C CYS A 537 27.05 -11.50 -18.90
N TYR A 538 26.94 -10.16 -19.10
CA TYR A 538 26.30 -9.30 -18.12
C TYR A 538 24.81 -9.61 -17.94
N ILE A 539 24.07 -10.02 -18.98
CA ILE A 539 22.68 -10.45 -18.85
C ILE A 539 22.58 -11.71 -17.97
N ALA A 540 23.51 -12.65 -18.11
CA ALA A 540 23.54 -13.84 -17.26
C ALA A 540 23.86 -13.48 -15.80
N ILE A 541 24.84 -12.60 -15.58
CA ILE A 541 25.30 -12.18 -14.26
C ILE A 541 24.22 -11.34 -13.56
N ALA A 542 23.64 -10.35 -14.25
CA ALA A 542 22.56 -9.51 -13.75
C ALA A 542 21.28 -10.34 -13.46
N GLY A 543 20.97 -11.30 -14.33
CA GLY A 543 19.86 -12.23 -14.09
C GLY A 543 20.05 -13.05 -12.80
N LEU A 544 21.26 -13.50 -12.50
CA LEU A 544 21.57 -14.20 -11.25
C LEU A 544 21.47 -13.26 -10.05
N LEU A 545 22.03 -12.04 -10.16
CA LEU A 545 21.99 -11.02 -9.11
C LEU A 545 20.55 -10.72 -8.68
N TRP A 546 19.69 -10.40 -9.66
CA TRP A 546 18.29 -10.06 -9.36
C TRP A 546 17.45 -11.28 -8.96
N SER A 547 17.80 -12.49 -9.42
CA SER A 547 17.21 -13.73 -8.90
C SER A 547 17.52 -13.90 -7.41
N ASN A 548 18.77 -13.62 -6.97
CA ASN A 548 19.17 -13.71 -5.57
C ASN A 548 18.45 -12.65 -4.72
N TRP A 549 18.29 -11.45 -5.24
CA TRP A 549 17.51 -10.40 -4.58
C TRP A 549 16.02 -10.79 -4.43
N CYS A 550 15.41 -11.38 -5.46
CA CYS A 550 14.04 -11.88 -5.39
C CYS A 550 13.90 -13.00 -4.33
N GLU A 551 14.88 -13.92 -4.25
CA GLU A 551 14.92 -14.96 -3.21
C GLU A 551 15.01 -14.36 -1.81
N TYR A 552 15.87 -13.35 -1.60
CA TYR A 552 15.94 -12.61 -0.34
C TYR A 552 14.59 -11.98 0.03
N LYS A 553 13.96 -11.27 -0.90
CA LYS A 553 12.64 -10.67 -0.68
C LYS A 553 11.54 -11.70 -0.43
N ARG A 554 11.60 -12.86 -1.08
CA ARG A 554 10.69 -13.98 -0.83
C ARG A 554 10.84 -14.51 0.61
N HIS A 555 12.05 -14.56 1.16
CA HIS A 555 12.26 -14.92 2.56
C HIS A 555 11.68 -13.90 3.54
N LEU A 556 11.43 -12.68 3.09
CA LEU A 556 10.70 -11.62 3.81
C LEU A 556 9.19 -11.60 3.50
N GLY A 557 8.66 -12.62 2.79
CA GLY A 557 7.23 -12.74 2.44
C GLY A 557 6.80 -12.00 1.18
N ILE A 558 7.73 -11.46 0.38
CA ILE A 558 7.41 -10.70 -0.86
C ILE A 558 7.69 -11.58 -2.08
N GLU A 559 6.64 -11.98 -2.80
CA GLU A 559 6.75 -12.76 -4.03
C GLU A 559 6.67 -11.89 -5.29
N PHE A 560 7.55 -12.17 -6.26
CA PHE A 560 7.61 -11.46 -7.55
C PHE A 560 7.10 -12.32 -8.73
N GLY A 561 6.54 -13.50 -8.46
CA GLY A 561 5.92 -14.36 -9.46
C GLY A 561 6.81 -14.63 -10.68
N GLU A 562 6.24 -14.43 -11.88
CA GLU A 562 6.93 -14.67 -13.15
C GLU A 562 8.23 -13.85 -13.33
N TYR A 563 8.32 -12.68 -12.70
CA TYR A 563 9.54 -11.86 -12.79
C TYR A 563 10.75 -12.56 -12.18
N ALA A 564 10.62 -13.14 -10.98
CA ALA A 564 11.71 -13.88 -10.33
C ALA A 564 12.19 -15.06 -11.16
N GLU A 565 11.23 -15.83 -11.73
CA GLU A 565 11.56 -16.95 -12.63
C GLU A 565 12.29 -16.49 -13.90
N MET A 566 11.88 -15.34 -14.46
CA MET A 566 12.49 -14.81 -15.67
C MET A 566 13.95 -14.42 -15.43
N GLN A 567 14.26 -13.81 -14.26
CA GLN A 567 15.64 -13.47 -13.89
C GLN A 567 16.52 -14.73 -13.83
N TYR A 568 16.05 -15.79 -13.20
CA TYR A 568 16.79 -17.04 -13.16
C TYR A 568 16.93 -17.72 -14.53
N LYS A 569 15.90 -17.61 -15.39
CA LYS A 569 15.96 -18.06 -16.80
C LYS A 569 17.01 -17.31 -17.60
N TYR A 570 17.18 -15.99 -17.38
CA TYR A 570 18.26 -15.20 -17.99
C TYR A 570 19.64 -15.72 -17.56
N ALA A 571 19.87 -15.93 -16.28
CA ALA A 571 21.12 -16.50 -15.78
C ALA A 571 21.49 -17.80 -16.52
N LYS A 572 20.56 -18.74 -16.64
CA LYS A 572 20.79 -20.04 -17.29
C LYS A 572 20.98 -19.95 -18.81
N LYS A 573 20.09 -19.21 -19.47
CA LYS A 573 20.04 -19.15 -20.94
C LYS A 573 21.24 -18.39 -21.49
N TYR A 574 21.54 -17.22 -20.90
CA TYR A 574 22.61 -16.36 -21.40
C TYR A 574 24.00 -16.84 -20.99
N TYR A 575 24.15 -17.54 -19.88
CA TYR A 575 25.37 -18.28 -19.58
C TYR A 575 25.72 -19.27 -20.71
N LYS A 576 24.77 -20.11 -21.13
CA LYS A 576 24.99 -21.08 -22.22
C LYS A 576 25.31 -20.37 -23.55
N LEU A 577 24.54 -19.33 -23.88
CA LEU A 577 24.75 -18.56 -25.10
C LEU A 577 26.11 -17.86 -25.11
N ALA A 578 26.54 -17.30 -24.00
CA ALA A 578 27.84 -16.65 -23.87
C ALA A 578 28.98 -17.65 -24.11
N LEU A 579 28.93 -18.84 -23.49
CA LEU A 579 29.93 -19.89 -23.72
C LEU A 579 30.02 -20.31 -25.17
N GLN A 580 28.87 -20.55 -25.82
CA GLN A 580 28.85 -20.89 -27.24
C GLN A 580 29.50 -19.79 -28.08
N LYS A 581 29.13 -18.53 -27.85
CA LYS A 581 29.69 -17.42 -28.62
C LYS A 581 31.14 -17.13 -28.32
N MET A 582 31.64 -17.40 -27.11
CA MET A 582 33.08 -17.34 -26.80
C MET A 582 33.89 -18.40 -27.59
N SER A 583 33.33 -19.61 -27.74
CA SER A 583 34.01 -20.64 -28.58
C SER A 583 34.05 -20.20 -30.03
N GLU A 584 32.98 -19.66 -30.58
CA GLU A 584 32.96 -19.12 -31.96
C GLU A 584 33.99 -17.98 -32.16
N LEU A 585 34.21 -17.12 -31.16
CA LEU A 585 35.23 -16.06 -31.20
C LEU A 585 36.67 -16.57 -31.12
N GLN A 586 36.92 -17.78 -30.64
CA GLN A 586 38.25 -18.39 -30.56
C GLN A 586 38.62 -19.19 -31.84
N GLU A 587 37.63 -19.59 -32.61
CA GLU A 587 37.79 -20.38 -33.84
C GLU A 587 37.90 -19.49 -35.09
N GLY A 588 37.46 -18.24 -35.03
CA GLY A 588 37.54 -17.24 -36.10
C GLY A 588 38.65 -16.21 -35.87
#